data_f4a44277031348dbef32f6f7af2f0a17
#
_entry.id   f4a44277031348dbef32f6f7af2f0a17
#
_cell.length_a   1.000
_cell.length_b   1.000
_cell.length_c   1.000
_cell.angle_alpha   90.00
_cell.angle_beta   90.00
_cell.angle_gamma   90.00
#
_symmetry.space_group_name_H-M   'P 1'
#
loop_
_entity.id
_entity.type
_entity.pdbx_description
1 polymer ?
#
loop_
_entity_poly.entity_id
_entity_poly.type
_entity_poly.pdbx_seq_one_letter_code
_entity_poly.pdbx_strand_id
1 'polypeptide(L)'
;MDGQIVAATLEIIDAGEDVTVSRVVARSGVSRAALYRRWPSLTTLIAAALDVGRTIPPEYPDRVDLREALFDGFGLGDTGVALSVAASGYAEERFRQRIRLVMSDRALQKAYWQSHVSRRRVPLLNALRAGISRGELRADLDVEACFDAIAGTAYYQIVVRGDRMDDPAVAARLRAAVETIWRGMVA
;
A
#
# COMPACT_ATOMS: atom_id res chain seq x y z
N MET A 1 -3.82 -15.64 -19.79
CA MET A 1 -3.95 -16.76 -18.83
C MET A 1 -3.60 -16.32 -17.41
N ASP A 2 -2.44 -15.69 -17.14
CA ASP A 2 -2.10 -15.21 -15.78
C ASP A 2 -3.07 -14.16 -15.32
N GLY A 3 -3.37 -13.17 -16.17
CA GLY A 3 -4.36 -12.14 -15.89
C GLY A 3 -5.76 -12.70 -15.59
N GLN A 4 -6.17 -13.80 -16.22
CA GLN A 4 -7.48 -14.43 -15.96
C GLN A 4 -7.56 -15.04 -14.57
N ILE A 5 -6.49 -15.72 -14.11
CA ILE A 5 -6.45 -16.33 -12.78
C ILE A 5 -6.42 -15.24 -11.70
N VAL A 6 -5.62 -14.20 -11.92
CA VAL A 6 -5.52 -13.06 -11.00
C VAL A 6 -6.84 -12.28 -10.95
N ALA A 7 -7.46 -12.01 -12.10
CA ALA A 7 -8.76 -11.32 -12.17
C ALA A 7 -9.85 -12.13 -11.45
N ALA A 8 -9.96 -13.42 -11.73
CA ALA A 8 -10.93 -14.30 -11.05
C ALA A 8 -10.71 -14.36 -9.53
N THR A 9 -9.44 -14.34 -9.10
CA THR A 9 -9.10 -14.31 -7.67
C THR A 9 -9.52 -12.97 -7.04
N LEU A 10 -9.29 -11.86 -7.75
CA LEU A 10 -9.68 -10.54 -7.29
C LEU A 10 -11.20 -10.39 -7.19
N GLU A 11 -11.95 -10.92 -8.16
CA GLU A 11 -13.42 -10.96 -8.13
C GLU A 11 -13.96 -11.70 -6.90
N ILE A 12 -13.33 -12.84 -6.54
CA ILE A 12 -13.69 -13.60 -5.32
C ILE A 12 -13.44 -12.75 -4.08
N ILE A 13 -12.29 -12.06 -4.04
CA ILE A 13 -11.93 -11.16 -2.92
C ILE A 13 -12.93 -10.01 -2.82
N ASP A 14 -13.24 -9.36 -3.94
CA ASP A 14 -14.17 -8.21 -3.98
C ASP A 14 -15.61 -8.61 -3.60
N ALA A 15 -15.99 -9.86 -3.89
CA ALA A 15 -17.27 -10.43 -3.44
C ALA A 15 -17.29 -10.80 -1.94
N GLY A 16 -16.17 -10.65 -1.23
CA GLY A 16 -16.06 -11.06 0.17
C GLY A 16 -16.06 -12.58 0.42
N GLU A 17 -15.89 -13.35 -0.66
CA GLU A 17 -15.87 -14.81 -0.60
C GLU A 17 -14.50 -15.35 -0.16
N ASP A 18 -14.49 -16.54 0.43
CA ASP A 18 -13.23 -17.23 0.73
C ASP A 18 -12.53 -17.68 -0.55
N VAL A 19 -11.27 -17.29 -0.69
CA VAL A 19 -10.46 -17.70 -1.83
C VAL A 19 -10.03 -19.16 -1.66
N THR A 20 -10.53 -20.02 -2.53
CA THR A 20 -10.14 -21.43 -2.59
C THR A 20 -9.72 -21.79 -4.01
N VAL A 21 -8.84 -22.80 -4.14
CA VAL A 21 -8.40 -23.30 -5.46
C VAL A 21 -9.59 -23.70 -6.33
N SER A 22 -10.60 -24.33 -5.75
CA SER A 22 -11.79 -24.78 -6.48
C SER A 22 -12.60 -23.59 -7.03
N ARG A 23 -12.79 -22.54 -6.23
CA ARG A 23 -13.48 -21.31 -6.70
C ARG A 23 -12.69 -20.56 -7.77
N VAL A 24 -11.37 -20.46 -7.59
CA VAL A 24 -10.51 -19.80 -8.60
C VAL A 24 -10.57 -20.57 -9.94
N VAL A 25 -10.44 -21.90 -9.89
CA VAL A 25 -10.55 -22.75 -11.09
C VAL A 25 -11.92 -22.60 -11.76
N ALA A 26 -13.00 -22.69 -10.99
CA ALA A 26 -14.35 -22.53 -11.51
C ALA A 26 -14.57 -21.15 -12.17
N ARG A 27 -14.09 -20.09 -11.55
CA ARG A 27 -14.29 -18.71 -12.04
C ARG A 27 -13.36 -18.34 -13.20
N SER A 28 -12.11 -18.81 -13.16
CA SER A 28 -11.14 -18.52 -14.21
C SER A 28 -11.23 -19.43 -15.44
N GLY A 29 -11.89 -20.58 -15.35
CA GLY A 29 -11.89 -21.60 -16.40
C GLY A 29 -10.55 -22.29 -16.63
N VAL A 30 -9.56 -22.05 -15.78
CA VAL A 30 -8.20 -22.60 -15.91
C VAL A 30 -8.07 -23.87 -15.07
N SER A 31 -7.36 -24.89 -15.58
CA SER A 31 -7.17 -26.13 -14.83
C SER A 31 -6.34 -25.93 -13.56
N ARG A 32 -6.56 -26.77 -12.54
CA ARG A 32 -5.78 -26.78 -11.29
C ARG A 32 -4.27 -26.93 -11.55
N ALA A 33 -3.88 -27.78 -12.50
CA ALA A 33 -2.47 -27.98 -12.88
C ALA A 33 -1.86 -26.71 -13.50
N ALA A 34 -2.60 -25.98 -14.31
CA ALA A 34 -2.14 -24.73 -14.89
C ALA A 34 -2.01 -23.61 -13.82
N LEU A 35 -2.88 -23.61 -12.81
CA LEU A 35 -2.78 -22.69 -11.67
C LEU A 35 -1.49 -22.94 -10.90
N TYR A 36 -1.24 -24.16 -10.43
CA TYR A 36 -0.06 -24.48 -9.61
C TYR A 36 1.27 -24.35 -10.35
N ARG A 37 1.28 -24.47 -11.67
CA ARG A 37 2.49 -24.21 -12.47
C ARG A 37 2.95 -22.76 -12.38
N ARG A 38 2.04 -21.82 -12.11
CA ARG A 38 2.32 -20.38 -12.08
C ARG A 38 2.39 -19.78 -10.69
N TRP A 39 1.54 -20.26 -9.81
CA TRP A 39 1.54 -19.88 -8.40
C TRP A 39 1.78 -21.11 -7.53
N PRO A 40 2.93 -21.18 -6.86
CA PRO A 40 3.28 -22.32 -6.04
C PRO A 40 2.35 -22.48 -4.84
N SER A 41 1.62 -21.44 -4.45
CA SER A 41 0.66 -21.47 -3.38
C SER A 41 -0.52 -20.52 -3.64
N LEU A 42 -1.64 -20.77 -2.96
CA LEU A 42 -2.79 -19.88 -2.95
C LEU A 42 -2.42 -18.52 -2.34
N THR A 43 -1.54 -18.51 -1.34
CA THR A 43 -1.02 -17.30 -0.69
C THR A 43 -0.36 -16.35 -1.68
N THR A 44 0.53 -16.87 -2.55
CA THR A 44 1.20 -16.06 -3.57
C THR A 44 0.23 -15.54 -4.63
N LEU A 45 -0.78 -16.31 -4.98
CA LEU A 45 -1.84 -15.88 -5.89
C LEU A 45 -2.69 -14.78 -5.28
N ILE A 46 -3.11 -14.92 -4.03
CA ILE A 46 -3.88 -13.88 -3.32
C ILE A 46 -3.06 -12.60 -3.20
N ALA A 47 -1.77 -12.69 -2.85
CA ALA A 47 -0.88 -11.54 -2.79
C ALA A 47 -0.81 -10.81 -4.14
N ALA A 48 -0.69 -11.55 -5.25
CA ALA A 48 -0.68 -10.98 -6.59
C ALA A 48 -2.02 -10.34 -6.98
N ALA A 49 -3.14 -10.94 -6.59
CA ALA A 49 -4.48 -10.37 -6.82
C ALA A 49 -4.68 -9.06 -6.04
N LEU A 50 -4.24 -9.01 -4.78
CA LEU A 50 -4.32 -7.81 -3.95
C LEU A 50 -3.43 -6.65 -4.47
N ASP A 51 -2.48 -6.95 -5.33
CA ASP A 51 -1.56 -5.98 -5.94
C ASP A 51 -2.12 -5.33 -7.22
N VAL A 52 -3.19 -5.88 -7.78
CA VAL A 52 -3.82 -5.36 -9.00
C VAL A 52 -4.32 -3.93 -8.81
N GLY A 53 -3.98 -3.08 -9.78
CA GLY A 53 -4.34 -1.67 -9.76
C GLY A 53 -3.45 -0.80 -8.86
N ARG A 54 -2.36 -1.36 -8.31
CA ARG A 54 -1.42 -0.62 -7.47
C ARG A 54 -0.07 -0.50 -8.16
N THR A 55 0.34 0.71 -8.44
CA THR A 55 1.63 1.00 -9.06
C THR A 55 2.72 1.23 -8.01
N ILE A 56 3.96 0.92 -8.36
CA ILE A 56 5.13 1.36 -7.60
C ILE A 56 5.43 2.78 -8.07
N PRO A 57 5.50 3.77 -7.17
CA PRO A 57 5.84 5.13 -7.55
C PRO A 57 7.23 5.19 -8.22
N PRO A 58 7.46 6.12 -9.15
CA PRO A 58 8.79 6.38 -9.68
C PRO A 58 9.71 6.94 -8.59
N GLU A 59 11.03 6.86 -8.82
CA GLU A 59 11.99 7.57 -7.97
C GLU A 59 11.77 9.09 -8.06
N TYR A 60 12.00 9.76 -6.95
CA TYR A 60 11.92 11.22 -6.91
C TYR A 60 13.17 11.85 -7.55
N PRO A 61 13.06 13.04 -8.18
CA PRO A 61 14.23 13.78 -8.64
C PRO A 61 15.21 14.10 -7.49
N ASP A 62 16.51 14.24 -7.81
CA ASP A 62 17.58 14.50 -6.83
C ASP A 62 17.32 15.69 -5.92
N ARG A 63 16.61 16.72 -6.42
CA ARG A 63 16.26 17.95 -5.69
C ARG A 63 14.74 18.16 -5.67
N VAL A 64 14.03 17.16 -5.16
CA VAL A 64 12.59 17.29 -4.88
C VAL A 64 12.39 18.12 -3.60
N ASP A 65 11.32 18.89 -3.53
CA ASP A 65 10.84 19.39 -2.24
C ASP A 65 10.39 18.21 -1.37
N LEU A 66 11.14 17.95 -0.30
CA LEU A 66 10.93 16.76 0.54
C LEU A 66 9.61 16.84 1.30
N ARG A 67 9.15 18.04 1.63
CA ARG A 67 7.86 18.22 2.28
C ARG A 67 6.73 17.87 1.31
N GLU A 68 6.79 18.40 0.10
CA GLU A 68 5.82 18.04 -0.96
C GLU A 68 5.86 16.55 -1.27
N ALA A 69 7.04 15.96 -1.45
CA ALA A 69 7.20 14.53 -1.70
C ALA A 69 6.59 13.67 -0.57
N LEU A 70 6.73 14.10 0.68
CA LEU A 70 6.14 13.41 1.82
C LEU A 70 4.62 13.49 1.78
N PHE A 71 4.05 14.67 1.54
CA PHE A 71 2.60 14.85 1.43
C PHE A 71 2.02 14.10 0.23
N ASP A 72 2.64 14.20 -0.94
CA ASP A 72 2.23 13.46 -2.14
C ASP A 72 2.31 11.94 -1.94
N GLY A 73 3.38 11.48 -1.33
CA GLY A 73 3.59 10.07 -1.04
C GLY A 73 2.46 9.44 -0.20
N PHE A 74 1.77 10.24 0.59
CA PHE A 74 0.59 9.82 1.38
C PHE A 74 -0.75 10.29 0.77
N GLY A 75 -0.74 10.83 -0.47
CA GLY A 75 -1.94 11.27 -1.17
C GLY A 75 -2.58 12.51 -0.61
N LEU A 76 -1.77 13.35 0.01
CA LEU A 76 -2.19 14.61 0.62
C LEU A 76 -1.72 15.84 -0.17
N GLY A 77 -0.91 15.63 -1.19
CA GLY A 77 -0.40 16.67 -2.08
C GLY A 77 -1.31 16.93 -3.28
N ASP A 78 -0.91 17.92 -4.08
CA ASP A 78 -1.67 18.36 -5.25
C ASP A 78 -1.28 17.60 -6.54
N THR A 79 -0.16 16.86 -6.54
CA THR A 79 0.38 16.18 -7.74
C THR A 79 -0.28 14.85 -8.07
N GLY A 80 -1.13 14.32 -7.19
CA GLY A 80 -1.90 13.08 -7.43
C GLY A 80 -1.07 11.79 -7.47
N VAL A 81 0.24 11.84 -7.19
CA VAL A 81 1.10 10.64 -7.07
C VAL A 81 0.91 10.02 -5.69
N ALA A 82 -0.19 9.32 -5.52
CA ALA A 82 -0.57 8.86 -4.21
C ALA A 82 0.00 7.48 -3.86
N LEU A 83 0.71 7.38 -2.75
CA LEU A 83 0.83 6.14 -1.97
C LEU A 83 -0.48 5.79 -1.25
N SER A 84 -1.39 6.75 -1.13
CA SER A 84 -2.68 6.61 -0.49
C SER A 84 -3.58 5.67 -1.28
N VAL A 85 -4.28 4.81 -0.56
CA VAL A 85 -5.29 3.91 -1.11
C VAL A 85 -6.42 4.70 -1.79
N ALA A 86 -6.80 5.86 -1.23
CA ALA A 86 -7.88 6.70 -1.75
C ALA A 86 -7.53 7.35 -3.11
N ALA A 87 -6.33 7.87 -3.26
CA ALA A 87 -5.92 8.57 -4.48
C ALA A 87 -5.57 7.62 -5.64
N SER A 88 -5.33 6.34 -5.38
CA SER A 88 -5.12 5.33 -6.44
C SER A 88 -6.40 4.81 -7.08
N GLY A 89 -7.59 5.33 -6.71
CA GLY A 89 -8.88 4.78 -7.15
C GLY A 89 -9.16 3.37 -6.60
N TYR A 90 -8.40 2.93 -5.61
CA TYR A 90 -8.56 1.64 -4.99
C TYR A 90 -9.79 1.66 -4.06
N ALA A 91 -10.81 0.88 -4.36
CA ALA A 91 -12.06 0.89 -3.62
C ALA A 91 -11.84 0.60 -2.13
N GLU A 92 -12.53 1.37 -1.27
CA GLU A 92 -12.45 1.20 0.18
C GLU A 92 -12.81 -0.22 0.62
N GLU A 93 -13.83 -0.83 -0.01
CA GLU A 93 -14.23 -2.20 0.30
C GLU A 93 -13.11 -3.20 0.02
N ARG A 94 -12.42 -3.06 -1.11
CA ARG A 94 -11.24 -3.88 -1.42
C ARG A 94 -10.12 -3.68 -0.40
N PHE A 95 -9.93 -2.45 0.10
CA PHE A 95 -8.99 -2.18 1.18
C PHE A 95 -9.37 -2.95 2.45
N ARG A 96 -10.64 -2.92 2.85
CA ARG A 96 -11.15 -3.65 4.02
C ARG A 96 -10.97 -5.15 3.89
N GLN A 97 -11.29 -5.72 2.73
CA GLN A 97 -11.07 -7.15 2.44
C GLN A 97 -9.59 -7.51 2.51
N ARG A 98 -8.71 -6.68 1.96
CA ARG A 98 -7.26 -6.86 2.07
C ARG A 98 -6.81 -6.91 3.53
N ILE A 99 -7.22 -5.93 4.34
CA ILE A 99 -6.86 -5.90 5.76
C ILE A 99 -7.34 -7.18 6.46
N ARG A 100 -8.59 -7.58 6.23
CA ARG A 100 -9.14 -8.82 6.78
C ARG A 100 -8.28 -10.03 6.43
N LEU A 101 -7.93 -10.19 5.16
CA LEU A 101 -7.15 -11.33 4.67
C LEU A 101 -5.72 -11.35 5.23
N VAL A 102 -5.01 -10.24 5.17
CA VAL A 102 -3.61 -10.19 5.64
C VAL A 102 -3.50 -10.28 7.16
N MET A 103 -4.52 -9.84 7.91
CA MET A 103 -4.54 -9.97 9.37
C MET A 103 -4.92 -11.38 9.83
N SER A 104 -5.65 -12.13 9.01
CA SER A 104 -6.03 -13.52 9.32
C SER A 104 -4.96 -14.56 8.97
N ASP A 105 -4.01 -14.21 8.09
CA ASP A 105 -2.96 -15.14 7.62
C ASP A 105 -1.58 -14.45 7.62
N ARG A 106 -0.73 -14.88 8.55
CA ARG A 106 0.64 -14.36 8.69
C ARG A 106 1.54 -14.61 7.47
N ALA A 107 1.35 -15.71 6.78
CA ALA A 107 2.10 -16.04 5.58
C ALA A 107 1.69 -15.09 4.44
N LEU A 108 0.39 -14.84 4.28
CA LEU A 108 -0.13 -13.88 3.33
C LEU A 108 0.34 -12.46 3.66
N GLN A 109 0.33 -12.07 4.94
CA GLN A 109 0.83 -10.76 5.37
C GLN A 109 2.29 -10.55 4.92
N LYS A 110 3.16 -11.54 5.14
CA LYS A 110 4.56 -11.48 4.72
C LYS A 110 4.72 -11.46 3.20
N ALA A 111 3.99 -12.32 2.49
CA ALA A 111 4.03 -12.35 1.03
C ALA A 111 3.59 -11.02 0.43
N TYR A 112 2.51 -10.42 0.94
CA TYR A 112 2.02 -9.12 0.49
C TYR A 112 2.98 -7.98 0.82
N TRP A 113 3.61 -7.99 1.99
CA TRP A 113 4.67 -7.05 2.34
C TRP A 113 5.80 -7.10 1.31
N GLN A 114 6.32 -8.29 1.01
CA GLN A 114 7.44 -8.49 0.09
C GLN A 114 7.09 -8.15 -1.37
N SER A 115 5.92 -8.55 -1.82
CA SER A 115 5.52 -8.34 -3.21
C SER A 115 5.20 -6.88 -3.53
N HIS A 116 4.69 -6.15 -2.56
CA HIS A 116 4.12 -4.83 -2.82
C HIS A 116 4.54 -3.75 -1.82
N VAL A 117 4.17 -3.89 -0.53
CA VAL A 117 4.23 -2.76 0.42
C VAL A 117 5.65 -2.24 0.60
N SER A 118 6.63 -3.16 0.81
CA SER A 118 8.04 -2.80 0.99
C SER A 118 8.61 -2.05 -0.22
N ARG A 119 8.19 -2.42 -1.42
CA ARG A 119 8.69 -1.84 -2.67
C ARG A 119 8.15 -0.43 -2.92
N ARG A 120 6.90 -0.18 -2.57
CA ARG A 120 6.27 1.14 -2.80
C ARG A 120 6.84 2.25 -1.94
N ARG A 121 7.40 1.92 -0.78
CA ARG A 121 7.97 2.93 0.13
C ARG A 121 9.39 3.36 -0.27
N VAL A 122 10.07 2.55 -1.09
CA VAL A 122 11.49 2.75 -1.45
C VAL A 122 11.77 4.15 -2.03
N PRO A 123 11.03 4.65 -3.03
CA PRO A 123 11.33 5.97 -3.60
C PRO A 123 11.30 7.10 -2.57
N LEU A 124 10.28 7.13 -1.71
CA LEU A 124 10.20 8.15 -0.67
C LEU A 124 11.31 8.01 0.38
N LEU A 125 11.61 6.78 0.81
CA LEU A 125 12.72 6.56 1.74
C LEU A 125 14.06 6.98 1.16
N ASN A 126 14.30 6.76 -0.14
CA ASN A 126 15.50 7.20 -0.82
C ASN A 126 15.59 8.73 -0.87
N ALA A 127 14.48 9.42 -1.18
CA ALA A 127 14.43 10.88 -1.16
C ALA A 127 14.73 11.45 0.24
N LEU A 128 14.16 10.86 1.30
CA LEU A 128 14.43 11.29 2.68
C LEU A 128 15.89 11.05 3.09
N ARG A 129 16.49 9.89 2.73
CA ARG A 129 17.92 9.63 2.98
C ARG A 129 18.82 10.63 2.25
N ALA A 130 18.48 10.97 1.01
CA ALA A 130 19.19 12.01 0.28
C ALA A 130 19.06 13.38 0.97
N GLY A 131 17.90 13.70 1.55
CA GLY A 131 17.70 14.91 2.34
C GLY A 131 18.57 14.97 3.60
N ILE A 132 18.76 13.85 4.29
CA ILE A 132 19.73 13.75 5.40
C ILE A 132 21.13 14.05 4.90
N SER A 133 21.54 13.44 3.78
CA SER A 133 22.87 13.64 3.21
C SER A 133 23.14 15.08 2.78
N ARG A 134 22.09 15.84 2.43
CA ARG A 134 22.17 17.27 2.09
C ARG A 134 22.04 18.22 3.30
N GLY A 135 21.78 17.69 4.49
CA GLY A 135 21.58 18.50 5.70
C GLY A 135 20.22 19.22 5.77
N GLU A 136 19.24 18.82 4.96
CA GLU A 136 17.87 19.32 5.01
C GLU A 136 17.07 18.68 6.12
N LEU A 137 17.40 17.44 6.44
CA LEU A 137 16.81 16.65 7.52
C LEU A 137 17.87 16.33 8.58
N ARG A 138 17.43 16.13 9.80
CA ARG A 138 18.28 15.77 10.93
C ARG A 138 19.12 14.52 10.63
N ALA A 139 20.39 14.55 11.00
CA ALA A 139 21.34 13.47 10.74
C ALA A 139 21.02 12.18 11.53
N ASP A 140 20.31 12.30 12.66
CA ASP A 140 19.91 11.17 13.53
C ASP A 140 18.52 10.60 13.20
N LEU A 141 17.92 11.02 12.06
CA LEU A 141 16.56 10.63 11.68
C LEU A 141 16.50 9.17 11.22
N ASP A 142 15.61 8.39 11.82
CA ASP A 142 15.19 7.10 11.28
C ASP A 142 14.02 7.33 10.28
N VAL A 143 14.34 7.35 8.99
CA VAL A 143 13.36 7.62 7.94
C VAL A 143 12.30 6.51 7.83
N GLU A 144 12.63 5.27 8.22
CA GLU A 144 11.66 4.17 8.21
C GLU A 144 10.67 4.31 9.35
N ALA A 145 11.14 4.67 10.54
CA ALA A 145 10.27 4.96 11.68
C ALA A 145 9.34 6.15 11.39
N CYS A 146 9.82 7.21 10.73
CA CYS A 146 8.98 8.33 10.31
C CYS A 146 7.91 7.90 9.32
N PHE A 147 8.27 7.11 8.32
CA PHE A 147 7.31 6.55 7.36
C PHE A 147 6.25 5.71 8.08
N ASP A 148 6.67 4.82 8.97
CA ASP A 148 5.77 3.95 9.72
C ASP A 148 4.83 4.74 10.65
N ALA A 149 5.29 5.82 11.27
CA ALA A 149 4.46 6.70 12.09
C ALA A 149 3.34 7.36 11.26
N ILE A 150 3.67 7.87 10.08
CA ILE A 150 2.68 8.49 9.17
C ILE A 150 1.69 7.44 8.66
N ALA A 151 2.20 6.30 8.14
CA ALA A 151 1.37 5.21 7.67
C ALA A 151 0.47 4.66 8.79
N GLY A 152 1.02 4.51 9.99
CA GLY A 152 0.29 4.10 11.19
C GLY A 152 -0.87 5.03 11.53
N THR A 153 -0.69 6.34 11.37
CA THR A 153 -1.77 7.33 11.58
C THR A 153 -2.93 7.09 10.61
N ALA A 154 -2.64 6.85 9.32
CA ALA A 154 -3.68 6.55 8.33
C ALA A 154 -4.42 5.24 8.66
N TYR A 155 -3.66 4.18 8.98
CA TYR A 155 -4.24 2.90 9.38
C TYR A 155 -5.10 3.03 10.65
N TYR A 156 -4.67 3.79 11.64
CA TYR A 156 -5.43 4.00 12.86
C TYR A 156 -6.81 4.61 12.56
N GLN A 157 -6.87 5.64 11.73
CA GLN A 157 -8.14 6.28 11.36
C GLN A 157 -9.08 5.29 10.63
N ILE A 158 -8.57 4.59 9.62
CA ILE A 158 -9.41 3.77 8.76
C ILE A 158 -9.72 2.41 9.40
N VAL A 159 -8.72 1.76 10.02
CA VAL A 159 -8.85 0.38 10.52
C VAL A 159 -9.36 0.35 11.96
N VAL A 160 -8.87 1.25 12.82
CA VAL A 160 -9.21 1.24 14.26
C VAL A 160 -10.45 2.09 14.54
N ARG A 161 -10.49 3.33 14.03
CA ARG A 161 -11.63 4.23 14.22
C ARG A 161 -12.81 3.89 13.32
N GLY A 162 -12.56 3.23 12.16
CA GLY A 162 -13.59 2.93 11.18
C GLY A 162 -14.01 4.13 10.33
N ASP A 163 -13.19 5.18 10.32
CA ASP A 163 -13.43 6.37 9.51
C ASP A 163 -13.36 6.02 8.00
N ARG A 164 -14.10 6.76 7.18
CA ARG A 164 -14.09 6.55 5.73
C ARG A 164 -12.86 7.20 5.09
N MET A 165 -12.34 6.55 4.04
CA MET A 165 -11.14 7.02 3.32
C MET A 165 -11.40 8.32 2.54
N ASP A 166 -12.66 8.57 2.14
CA ASP A 166 -13.08 9.75 1.39
C ASP A 166 -13.55 10.91 2.30
N ASP A 167 -13.51 10.74 3.63
CA ASP A 167 -13.92 11.78 4.59
C ASP A 167 -12.87 12.91 4.64
N PRO A 168 -13.24 14.15 4.31
CA PRO A 168 -12.35 15.30 4.43
C PRO A 168 -11.73 15.49 5.83
N ALA A 169 -12.44 15.10 6.89
CA ALA A 169 -11.92 15.17 8.25
C ALA A 169 -10.77 14.17 8.48
N VAL A 170 -10.80 13.01 7.83
CA VAL A 170 -9.70 12.04 7.83
C VAL A 170 -8.47 12.64 7.15
N ALA A 171 -8.65 13.22 5.96
CA ALA A 171 -7.56 13.89 5.23
C ALA A 171 -6.96 15.04 6.05
N ALA A 172 -7.80 15.86 6.70
CA ALA A 172 -7.33 16.96 7.55
C ALA A 172 -6.51 16.46 8.75
N ARG A 173 -6.97 15.41 9.45
CA ARG A 173 -6.23 14.80 10.56
C ARG A 173 -4.89 14.19 10.11
N LEU A 174 -4.90 13.52 8.96
CA LEU A 174 -3.68 12.95 8.41
C LEU A 174 -2.68 14.04 8.02
N ARG A 175 -3.13 15.12 7.36
CA ARG A 175 -2.31 16.31 7.09
C ARG A 175 -1.67 16.87 8.36
N ALA A 176 -2.46 17.05 9.42
CA ALA A 176 -1.96 17.56 10.69
C ALA A 176 -0.90 16.63 11.32
N ALA A 177 -1.08 15.31 11.21
CA ALA A 177 -0.10 14.35 11.70
C ALA A 177 1.19 14.38 10.88
N VAL A 178 1.09 14.41 9.54
CA VAL A 178 2.26 14.53 8.65
C VAL A 178 3.03 15.82 8.94
N GLU A 179 2.34 16.94 9.10
CA GLU A 179 2.96 18.22 9.44
C GLU A 179 3.67 18.18 10.79
N THR A 180 3.08 17.53 11.79
CA THR A 180 3.69 17.36 13.12
C THR A 180 4.97 16.53 13.03
N ILE A 181 4.94 15.44 12.27
CA ILE A 181 6.11 14.57 12.07
C ILE A 181 7.18 15.34 11.28
N TRP A 182 6.78 16.03 10.19
CA TRP A 182 7.70 16.84 9.37
C TRP A 182 8.51 17.84 10.20
N ARG A 183 7.84 18.58 11.11
CA ARG A 183 8.52 19.54 11.99
C ARG A 183 9.56 18.87 12.92
N GLY A 184 9.41 17.60 13.19
CA GLY A 184 10.39 16.80 13.93
C GLY A 184 11.51 16.23 13.06
N MET A 185 11.37 16.30 11.73
CA MET A 185 12.33 15.73 10.77
C MET A 185 13.36 16.76 10.28
N VAL A 186 12.98 18.04 10.17
CA VAL A 186 13.85 19.09 9.65
C VAL A 186 15.03 19.38 10.58
N ALA A 187 16.18 19.77 9.97
CA ALA A 187 17.40 20.09 10.69
C ALA A 187 17.31 21.41 11.47
#